data_fd0fc13528b4ed12066650517122a125
#
_entry.id   fd0fc13528b4ed12066650517122a125
#
_cell.length_a   1.000
_cell.length_b   1.000
_cell.length_c   1.000
_cell.angle_alpha   90.00
_cell.angle_beta   90.00
_cell.angle_gamma   90.00
#
_symmetry.space_group_name_H-M   'P 1'
#
loop_
_entity.id
_entity.type
_entity.pdbx_description
1 polymer ?
#
loop_
_entity_poly.entity_id
_entity_poly.type
_entity_poly.pdbx_seq_one_letter_code
_entity_poly.pdbx_strand_id
1 'polypeptide(L)'
;MILSTVGYHWEEAFGAYDEFRNGGWDVALFTVDGSPPKVDPTSLKRTGPLSWFGFGVSKANSPESPRGRELMAAIEGLRPLSDLDPSAIDALYLPGGHGCLFDVNRSEALHGVIGELHRNGKPLSGVCHATSTYAFVEADGRPIVAGKRFTGFPGFVDTIMSSTGLVQREFLPIPFSNDQALADAGAKLSWRNKLLAALNPRYTRVDWPFVTGMGPKAARGVAREIIRSQRHTYPE
;
A
#
# COMPACT_ATOMS: atom_id res chain seq x y z
N MET A 1 8.73 4.49 -2.23
CA MET A 1 7.77 3.78 -1.33
C MET A 1 7.59 4.62 -0.08
N ILE A 2 6.36 4.81 0.40
CA ILE A 2 6.06 5.61 1.59
C ILE A 2 5.58 4.69 2.70
N LEU A 3 6.27 4.68 3.84
CA LEU A 3 5.95 3.86 4.99
C LEU A 3 5.22 4.69 6.07
N SER A 4 4.28 4.06 6.78
CA SER A 4 3.64 4.68 7.95
C SER A 4 4.57 4.70 9.15
N THR A 5 4.62 5.83 9.86
CA THR A 5 5.33 5.96 11.14
C THR A 5 4.52 5.41 12.31
N VAL A 6 3.21 5.24 12.10
CA VAL A 6 2.26 4.73 13.11
C VAL A 6 2.17 3.20 13.10
N GLY A 7 2.15 2.58 11.89
CA GLY A 7 2.11 1.13 11.78
C GLY A 7 1.93 0.63 10.36
N TYR A 8 3.02 0.24 9.68
CA TYR A 8 2.94 -0.39 8.36
C TYR A 8 2.92 -1.92 8.45
N HIS A 9 2.30 -2.57 7.47
CA HIS A 9 2.27 -4.02 7.39
C HIS A 9 3.56 -4.54 6.74
N TRP A 10 4.33 -5.37 7.49
CA TRP A 10 5.64 -5.85 7.04
C TRP A 10 5.60 -6.55 5.68
N GLU A 11 4.74 -7.56 5.50
CA GLU A 11 4.70 -8.37 4.27
C GLU A 11 4.30 -7.53 3.04
N GLU A 12 3.55 -6.44 3.25
CA GLU A 12 3.18 -5.52 2.16
C GLU A 12 4.34 -4.66 1.71
N ALA A 13 5.13 -4.16 2.65
CA ALA A 13 6.35 -3.41 2.34
C ALA A 13 7.43 -4.34 1.77
N PHE A 14 7.70 -5.45 2.46
CA PHE A 14 8.73 -6.40 2.08
C PHE A 14 8.44 -7.04 0.71
N GLY A 15 7.21 -7.51 0.50
CA GLY A 15 6.86 -8.19 -0.75
C GLY A 15 7.03 -7.32 -1.99
N ALA A 16 6.64 -6.05 -1.91
CA ALA A 16 6.83 -5.11 -3.01
C ALA A 16 8.30 -4.71 -3.17
N TYR A 17 8.99 -4.39 -2.07
CA TYR A 17 10.41 -4.04 -2.07
C TYR A 17 11.24 -5.14 -2.74
N ASP A 18 11.06 -6.39 -2.32
CA ASP A 18 11.76 -7.55 -2.86
C ASP A 18 11.51 -7.74 -4.37
N GLU A 19 10.27 -7.57 -4.84
CA GLU A 19 9.96 -7.65 -6.28
C GLU A 19 10.59 -6.51 -7.08
N PHE A 20 10.53 -5.26 -6.59
CA PHE A 20 11.17 -4.13 -7.25
C PHE A 20 12.68 -4.31 -7.34
N ARG A 21 13.35 -4.71 -6.26
CA ARG A 21 14.80 -4.98 -6.24
C ARG A 21 15.17 -6.11 -7.19
N ASN A 22 14.40 -7.20 -7.21
CA ASN A 22 14.60 -8.31 -8.15
C ASN A 22 14.37 -7.89 -9.61
N GLY A 23 13.49 -6.92 -9.84
CA GLY A 23 13.24 -6.32 -11.15
C GLY A 23 14.30 -5.32 -11.62
N GLY A 24 15.34 -5.07 -10.80
CA GLY A 24 16.40 -4.10 -11.09
C GLY A 24 16.06 -2.66 -10.77
N TRP A 25 14.99 -2.40 -10.00
CA TRP A 25 14.57 -1.06 -9.61
C TRP A 25 15.29 -0.58 -8.35
N ASP A 26 15.63 0.69 -8.34
CA ASP A 26 16.00 1.38 -7.11
C ASP A 26 14.75 1.77 -6.33
N VAL A 27 14.77 1.50 -5.03
CA VAL A 27 13.63 1.76 -4.14
C VAL A 27 14.05 2.76 -3.09
N ALA A 28 13.62 4.01 -3.25
CA ALA A 28 13.76 5.03 -2.23
C ALA A 28 12.62 4.91 -1.21
N LEU A 29 12.94 5.00 0.07
CA LEU A 29 12.00 4.89 1.18
C LEU A 29 11.82 6.25 1.84
N PHE A 30 10.57 6.58 2.15
CA PHE A 30 10.19 7.81 2.81
C PHE A 30 9.13 7.53 3.88
N THR A 31 9.08 8.41 4.87
CA THR A 31 7.93 8.61 5.75
C THR A 31 7.46 10.05 5.63
N VAL A 32 6.26 10.34 6.11
CA VAL A 32 5.67 11.67 5.95
C VAL A 32 6.58 12.77 6.57
N ASP A 33 7.17 12.50 7.74
CA ASP A 33 7.92 13.46 8.54
C ASP A 33 9.41 13.08 8.74
N GLY A 34 9.88 11.98 8.14
CA GLY A 34 11.24 11.47 8.34
C GLY A 34 11.42 10.64 9.61
N SER A 35 10.41 10.52 10.45
CA SER A 35 10.47 9.68 11.65
C SER A 35 10.58 8.18 11.27
N PRO A 36 11.27 7.37 12.08
CA PRO A 36 11.38 5.94 11.85
C PRO A 36 10.00 5.26 11.74
N PRO A 37 9.74 4.46 10.70
CA PRO A 37 8.47 3.77 10.55
C PRO A 37 8.34 2.65 11.59
N LYS A 38 7.11 2.42 12.05
CA LYS A 38 6.81 1.32 12.96
C LYS A 38 6.20 0.15 12.20
N VAL A 39 6.70 -1.04 12.45
CA VAL A 39 6.06 -2.26 11.92
C VAL A 39 4.84 -2.56 12.79
N ASP A 40 3.69 -2.84 12.17
CA ASP A 40 2.54 -3.42 12.87
C ASP A 40 2.93 -4.81 13.40
N PRO A 41 3.01 -5.01 14.74
CA PRO A 41 3.42 -6.29 15.32
C PRO A 41 2.52 -7.46 14.92
N THR A 42 1.26 -7.20 14.55
CA THR A 42 0.36 -8.27 14.09
C THR A 42 0.81 -8.84 12.76
N SER A 43 1.47 -8.03 11.93
CA SER A 43 2.02 -8.45 10.64
C SER A 43 3.23 -9.38 10.76
N LEU A 44 3.89 -9.39 11.93
CA LEU A 44 5.05 -10.24 12.21
C LEU A 44 4.69 -11.57 12.90
N LYS A 45 3.44 -11.74 13.34
CA LYS A 45 3.01 -12.97 14.01
C LYS A 45 3.13 -14.15 13.05
N ARG A 46 3.77 -15.23 13.49
CA ARG A 46 3.87 -16.47 12.74
C ARG A 46 2.53 -17.18 12.70
N THR A 47 2.07 -17.38 11.51
CA THR A 47 1.00 -18.21 10.99
C THR A 47 0.11 -19.01 11.94
N GLY A 48 -1.19 -18.70 11.92
CA GLY A 48 -2.32 -19.53 12.29
C GLY A 48 -3.25 -19.74 11.06
N PRO A 49 -4.47 -20.19 11.26
CA PRO A 49 -5.49 -20.37 10.19
C PRO A 49 -5.72 -19.11 9.36
N LEU A 50 -5.46 -17.93 9.91
CA LEU A 50 -5.55 -16.62 9.27
C LEU A 50 -4.41 -16.32 8.27
N SER A 51 -3.38 -17.17 8.19
CA SER A 51 -2.29 -17.03 7.20
C SER A 51 -2.77 -17.11 5.75
N TRP A 52 -3.93 -17.73 5.52
CA TRP A 52 -4.58 -17.72 4.21
C TRP A 52 -4.87 -16.30 3.71
N PHE A 53 -5.29 -15.42 4.60
CA PHE A 53 -5.58 -14.02 4.30
C PHE A 53 -4.34 -13.11 4.30
N GLY A 54 -3.15 -13.66 4.59
CA GLY A 54 -1.90 -12.89 4.60
C GLY A 54 -1.52 -12.33 5.96
N PHE A 55 -2.25 -12.67 7.02
CA PHE A 55 -1.86 -12.30 8.37
C PHE A 55 -0.71 -13.19 8.84
N GLY A 56 0.44 -12.55 9.02
CA GLY A 56 1.65 -13.19 9.46
C GLY A 56 2.72 -13.37 8.38
N VAL A 57 3.92 -13.52 8.84
CA VAL A 57 5.13 -13.58 8.01
C VAL A 57 5.71 -14.99 7.98
N SER A 58 6.17 -15.45 6.82
CA SER A 58 6.95 -16.67 6.71
C SER A 58 8.38 -16.45 7.20
N LYS A 59 9.08 -17.54 7.60
CA LYS A 59 10.51 -17.45 8.00
C LYS A 59 11.37 -16.84 6.89
N ALA A 60 11.07 -17.13 5.62
CA ALA A 60 11.82 -16.62 4.48
C ALA A 60 11.62 -15.11 4.24
N ASN A 61 10.48 -14.56 4.68
CA ASN A 61 10.13 -13.16 4.49
C ASN A 61 10.25 -12.33 5.78
N SER A 62 10.72 -12.94 6.89
CA SER A 62 10.85 -12.25 8.18
C SER A 62 11.94 -11.17 8.14
N PRO A 63 11.90 -10.18 9.03
CA PRO A 63 12.97 -9.17 9.15
C PRO A 63 14.36 -9.77 9.31
N GLU A 64 14.47 -10.95 9.97
CA GLU A 64 15.73 -11.65 10.22
C GLU A 64 16.24 -12.44 9.00
N SER A 65 15.44 -12.61 7.97
CA SER A 65 15.88 -13.26 6.73
C SER A 65 16.93 -12.39 6.02
N PRO A 66 17.82 -12.97 5.18
CA PRO A 66 18.79 -12.16 4.46
C PRO A 66 18.17 -10.98 3.70
N ARG A 67 17.09 -11.23 2.99
CA ARG A 67 16.37 -10.18 2.25
C ARG A 67 15.56 -9.23 3.14
N GLY A 68 15.04 -9.71 4.26
CA GLY A 68 14.40 -8.85 5.26
C GLY A 68 15.39 -7.84 5.85
N ARG A 69 16.63 -8.28 6.11
CA ARG A 69 17.68 -7.37 6.57
C ARG A 69 18.08 -6.31 5.54
N GLU A 70 17.99 -6.60 4.24
CA GLU A 70 18.17 -5.58 3.18
C GLU A 70 17.12 -4.47 3.28
N LEU A 71 15.85 -4.83 3.47
CA LEU A 71 14.80 -3.82 3.70
C LEU A 71 15.03 -3.05 5.01
N MET A 72 15.40 -3.75 6.10
CA MET A 72 15.69 -3.07 7.37
C MET A 72 16.84 -2.07 7.24
N ALA A 73 17.91 -2.42 6.54
CA ALA A 73 19.03 -1.51 6.25
C ALA A 73 18.57 -0.32 5.38
N ALA A 74 17.70 -0.57 4.39
CA ALA A 74 17.15 0.52 3.58
C ALA A 74 16.25 1.46 4.40
N ILE A 75 15.54 0.95 5.41
CA ILE A 75 14.74 1.76 6.33
C ILE A 75 15.61 2.68 7.18
N GLU A 76 16.82 2.29 7.56
CA GLU A 76 17.75 3.16 8.30
C GLU A 76 18.17 4.40 7.48
N GLY A 77 18.14 4.32 6.16
CA GLY A 77 18.46 5.41 5.24
C GLY A 77 17.24 6.16 4.70
N LEU A 78 16.03 5.94 5.26
CA LEU A 78 14.83 6.63 4.79
C LEU A 78 14.91 8.14 4.99
N ARG A 79 14.12 8.87 4.21
CA ARG A 79 14.08 10.34 4.19
C ARG A 79 12.66 10.85 4.47
N PRO A 80 12.52 12.11 4.93
CA PRO A 80 11.22 12.75 5.00
C PRO A 80 10.65 12.94 3.59
N LEU A 81 9.32 12.97 3.50
CA LEU A 81 8.62 13.20 2.24
C LEU A 81 9.00 14.55 1.58
N SER A 82 9.42 15.54 2.37
CA SER A 82 9.91 16.84 1.85
C SER A 82 11.13 16.72 0.94
N ASP A 83 11.91 15.64 1.07
CA ASP A 83 13.08 15.38 0.23
C ASP A 83 12.75 14.62 -1.06
N LEU A 84 11.48 14.27 -1.27
CA LEU A 84 11.05 13.57 -2.45
C LEU A 84 10.86 14.57 -3.60
N ASP A 85 11.62 14.39 -4.67
CA ASP A 85 11.39 15.06 -5.95
C ASP A 85 10.45 14.19 -6.82
N PRO A 86 9.20 14.63 -7.07
CA PRO A 86 8.27 13.87 -7.88
C PRO A 86 8.76 13.62 -9.32
N SER A 87 9.61 14.50 -9.85
CA SER A 87 10.15 14.37 -11.21
C SER A 87 11.13 13.20 -11.33
N ALA A 88 11.80 12.83 -10.24
CA ALA A 88 12.75 11.73 -10.16
C ALA A 88 12.10 10.37 -9.85
N ILE A 89 10.75 10.33 -9.71
CA ILE A 89 10.01 9.10 -9.37
C ILE A 89 9.37 8.49 -10.62
N ASP A 90 9.64 7.21 -10.85
CA ASP A 90 9.00 6.46 -11.95
C ASP A 90 7.69 5.80 -11.54
N ALA A 91 7.52 5.46 -10.26
CA ALA A 91 6.30 4.92 -9.71
C ALA A 91 6.19 5.16 -8.20
N LEU A 92 4.97 5.30 -7.71
CA LEU A 92 4.67 5.38 -6.28
C LEU A 92 4.06 4.06 -5.80
N TYR A 93 4.56 3.54 -4.68
CA TYR A 93 3.97 2.39 -3.98
C TYR A 93 3.72 2.71 -2.50
N LEU A 94 2.49 2.41 -2.05
CA LEU A 94 2.04 2.60 -0.68
C LEU A 94 1.71 1.24 -0.05
N PRO A 95 2.54 0.68 0.84
CA PRO A 95 2.16 -0.45 1.66
C PRO A 95 1.13 0.01 2.69
N GLY A 96 0.17 -0.84 3.02
CA GLY A 96 -0.84 -0.52 4.01
C GLY A 96 -0.40 -0.92 5.44
N GLY A 97 -1.36 -1.32 6.21
CA GLY A 97 -1.37 -1.48 7.65
C GLY A 97 -2.35 -0.48 8.26
N HIS A 98 -2.87 -0.77 9.44
CA HIS A 98 -3.84 0.13 10.07
C HIS A 98 -3.26 1.52 10.39
N GLY A 99 -1.96 1.60 10.65
CA GLY A 99 -1.30 2.88 10.95
C GLY A 99 -1.41 3.91 9.83
N CYS A 100 -1.44 3.47 8.55
CA CYS A 100 -1.53 4.41 7.43
C CYS A 100 -2.84 5.23 7.41
N LEU A 101 -3.90 4.77 8.10
CA LEU A 101 -5.14 5.53 8.27
C LEU A 101 -4.96 6.78 9.14
N PHE A 102 -3.88 6.86 9.92
CA PHE A 102 -3.62 7.93 10.87
C PHE A 102 -2.59 8.96 10.37
N ASP A 103 -1.67 8.55 9.50
CA ASP A 103 -0.62 9.41 8.96
C ASP A 103 -0.63 9.51 7.42
N VAL A 104 -0.33 8.43 6.71
CA VAL A 104 -0.17 8.40 5.25
C VAL A 104 -1.42 8.91 4.53
N ASN A 105 -2.60 8.41 4.92
CA ASN A 105 -3.86 8.77 4.27
C ASN A 105 -4.31 10.20 4.55
N ARG A 106 -3.72 10.87 5.54
CA ARG A 106 -4.05 12.24 5.96
C ARG A 106 -3.01 13.28 5.60
N SER A 107 -1.92 12.86 4.98
CA SER A 107 -0.81 13.75 4.64
C SER A 107 -1.13 14.61 3.41
N GLU A 108 -1.42 15.89 3.61
CA GLU A 108 -1.63 16.85 2.52
C GLU A 108 -0.38 16.96 1.63
N ALA A 109 0.81 16.89 2.22
CA ALA A 109 2.06 16.88 1.47
C ALA A 109 2.14 15.67 0.52
N LEU A 110 1.75 14.47 0.99
CA LEU A 110 1.68 13.29 0.13
C LEU A 110 0.59 13.40 -0.93
N HIS A 111 -0.55 14.01 -0.60
CA HIS A 111 -1.62 14.26 -1.58
C HIS A 111 -1.11 15.18 -2.71
N GLY A 112 -0.31 16.20 -2.39
CA GLY A 112 0.34 17.07 -3.38
C GLY A 112 1.26 16.29 -4.32
N VAL A 113 2.14 15.44 -3.77
CA VAL A 113 3.03 14.54 -4.54
C VAL A 113 2.23 13.61 -5.43
N ILE A 114 1.19 12.96 -4.90
CA ILE A 114 0.32 12.05 -5.67
C ILE A 114 -0.36 12.81 -6.82
N GLY A 115 -0.88 14.01 -6.56
CA GLY A 115 -1.50 14.85 -7.60
C GLY A 115 -0.56 15.19 -8.74
N GLU A 116 0.70 15.48 -8.44
CA GLU A 116 1.74 15.74 -9.44
C GLU A 116 2.08 14.48 -10.24
N LEU A 117 2.32 13.36 -9.58
CA LEU A 117 2.58 12.08 -10.24
C LEU A 117 1.40 11.65 -11.12
N HIS A 118 0.16 11.90 -10.67
CA HIS A 118 -1.04 11.62 -11.44
C HIS A 118 -1.11 12.44 -12.73
N ARG A 119 -0.85 13.77 -12.66
CA ARG A 119 -0.81 14.63 -13.85
C ARG A 119 0.27 14.21 -14.85
N ASN A 120 1.38 13.68 -14.35
CA ASN A 120 2.49 13.17 -15.16
C ASN A 120 2.27 11.73 -15.66
N GLY A 121 1.10 11.12 -15.40
CA GLY A 121 0.76 9.77 -15.84
C GLY A 121 1.58 8.66 -15.19
N LYS A 122 2.27 8.96 -14.09
CA LYS A 122 3.11 7.97 -13.38
C LYS A 122 2.26 6.92 -12.67
N PRO A 123 2.73 5.66 -12.58
CA PRO A 123 2.04 4.61 -11.84
C PRO A 123 1.84 4.97 -10.37
N LEU A 124 0.59 4.86 -9.92
CA LEU A 124 0.17 5.07 -8.55
C LEU A 124 -0.33 3.75 -7.98
N SER A 125 0.31 3.24 -6.96
CA SER A 125 0.01 1.89 -6.50
C SER A 125 0.01 1.75 -4.99
N GLY A 126 -0.73 0.76 -4.53
CA GLY A 126 -0.79 0.44 -3.11
C GLY A 126 -1.68 -0.76 -2.83
N VAL A 127 -1.62 -1.18 -1.59
CA VAL A 127 -2.39 -2.33 -1.12
C VAL A 127 -3.09 -2.03 0.21
N CYS A 128 -4.10 -2.85 0.53
CA CYS A 128 -4.76 -2.82 1.82
C CYS A 128 -5.36 -1.43 2.13
N HIS A 129 -5.16 -0.92 3.35
CA HIS A 129 -5.66 0.37 3.82
C HIS A 129 -5.01 1.58 3.14
N ALA A 130 -3.80 1.44 2.57
CA ALA A 130 -3.15 2.54 1.87
C ALA A 130 -3.84 2.91 0.56
N THR A 131 -4.71 2.06 0.01
CA THR A 131 -5.43 2.38 -1.22
C THR A 131 -6.42 3.54 -1.06
N SER A 132 -6.92 3.79 0.15
CA SER A 132 -7.80 4.95 0.42
C SER A 132 -7.06 6.29 0.46
N THR A 133 -5.72 6.32 0.49
CA THR A 133 -4.97 7.58 0.33
C THR A 133 -5.39 8.31 -0.95
N TYR A 134 -5.60 7.56 -2.01
CA TYR A 134 -5.99 8.12 -3.31
C TYR A 134 -7.39 8.75 -3.34
N ALA A 135 -8.27 8.39 -2.40
CA ALA A 135 -9.61 8.96 -2.27
C ALA A 135 -9.58 10.44 -1.81
N PHE A 136 -8.51 10.85 -1.17
CA PHE A 136 -8.34 12.21 -0.61
C PHE A 136 -7.54 13.14 -1.54
N VAL A 137 -7.20 12.67 -2.75
CA VAL A 137 -6.44 13.46 -3.72
C VAL A 137 -7.35 13.95 -4.84
N GLU A 138 -7.26 15.25 -5.12
CA GLU A 138 -8.00 15.88 -6.21
C GLU A 138 -7.04 16.36 -7.32
N ALA A 139 -7.51 16.27 -8.54
CA ALA A 139 -6.92 16.92 -9.70
C ALA A 139 -8.05 17.58 -10.51
N ASP A 140 -7.86 18.82 -10.90
CA ASP A 140 -8.85 19.61 -11.66
C ASP A 140 -10.23 19.67 -10.99
N GLY A 141 -10.25 19.77 -9.64
CA GLY A 141 -11.48 19.87 -8.83
C GLY A 141 -12.28 18.56 -8.74
N ARG A 142 -11.64 17.41 -9.01
CA ARG A 142 -12.30 16.09 -8.92
C ARG A 142 -11.37 15.07 -8.23
N PRO A 143 -11.91 14.15 -7.42
CA PRO A 143 -11.12 13.05 -6.91
C PRO A 143 -10.48 12.23 -8.04
N ILE A 144 -9.17 11.99 -7.95
CA ILE A 144 -8.42 11.27 -9.00
C ILE A 144 -8.90 9.84 -9.20
N VAL A 145 -9.59 9.28 -8.20
CA VAL A 145 -10.15 7.92 -8.23
C VAL A 145 -11.54 7.86 -8.87
N ALA A 146 -12.18 9.01 -9.15
CA ALA A 146 -13.54 9.05 -9.67
C ALA A 146 -13.67 8.29 -10.99
N GLY A 147 -14.58 7.32 -11.02
CA GLY A 147 -14.81 6.45 -12.18
C GLY A 147 -13.78 5.32 -12.37
N LYS A 148 -12.67 5.32 -11.64
CA LYS A 148 -11.63 4.29 -11.71
C LYS A 148 -12.00 3.05 -10.91
N ARG A 149 -11.55 1.90 -11.38
CA ARG A 149 -11.78 0.60 -10.72
C ARG A 149 -10.70 0.34 -9.70
N PHE A 150 -11.11 0.17 -8.45
CA PHE A 150 -10.20 -0.04 -7.32
C PHE A 150 -10.44 -1.36 -6.60
N THR A 151 -9.43 -1.83 -5.89
CA THR A 151 -9.54 -2.81 -4.82
C THR A 151 -8.68 -2.34 -3.64
N GLY A 152 -9.09 -2.72 -2.44
CA GLY A 152 -8.40 -2.39 -1.19
C GLY A 152 -8.97 -3.25 -0.07
N PHE A 153 -8.58 -2.97 1.16
CA PHE A 153 -9.03 -3.75 2.30
C PHE A 153 -10.53 -3.53 2.55
N PRO A 154 -11.34 -4.60 2.70
CA PRO A 154 -12.77 -4.46 2.87
C PRO A 154 -13.14 -4.03 4.30
N GLY A 155 -13.96 -2.99 4.45
CA GLY A 155 -14.34 -2.45 5.76
C GLY A 155 -15.12 -3.44 6.65
N PHE A 156 -15.87 -4.38 6.06
CA PHE A 156 -16.53 -5.43 6.87
C PHE A 156 -15.52 -6.35 7.57
N VAL A 157 -14.33 -6.56 6.99
CA VAL A 157 -13.25 -7.34 7.62
C VAL A 157 -12.68 -6.57 8.80
N ASP A 158 -12.50 -5.23 8.68
CA ASP A 158 -12.09 -4.38 9.80
C ASP A 158 -13.07 -4.46 10.95
N THR A 159 -14.38 -4.47 10.68
CA THR A 159 -15.41 -4.61 11.71
C THR A 159 -15.27 -5.94 12.46
N ILE A 160 -15.07 -7.04 11.73
CA ILE A 160 -14.86 -8.38 12.33
C ILE A 160 -13.55 -8.38 13.14
N MET A 161 -12.45 -7.87 12.57
CA MET A 161 -11.16 -7.87 13.25
C MET A 161 -11.17 -7.01 14.51
N SER A 162 -11.84 -5.87 14.49
CA SER A 162 -11.99 -4.98 15.64
C SER A 162 -12.80 -5.65 16.76
N SER A 163 -13.91 -6.31 16.41
CA SER A 163 -14.77 -7.01 17.39
C SER A 163 -14.13 -8.26 17.99
N THR A 164 -13.19 -8.88 17.29
CA THR A 164 -12.48 -10.09 17.74
C THR A 164 -11.12 -9.80 18.38
N GLY A 165 -10.75 -8.53 18.55
CA GLY A 165 -9.47 -8.12 19.15
C GLY A 165 -8.25 -8.41 18.29
N LEU A 166 -8.44 -8.61 16.98
CA LEU A 166 -7.35 -8.82 16.02
C LEU A 166 -6.71 -7.50 15.56
N VAL A 167 -7.41 -6.36 15.71
CA VAL A 167 -6.85 -5.03 15.55
C VAL A 167 -6.21 -4.59 16.86
N GLN A 168 -5.02 -4.02 16.80
CA GLN A 168 -4.37 -3.49 17.98
C GLN A 168 -5.17 -2.33 18.57
N ARG A 169 -5.17 -2.23 19.91
CA ARG A 169 -5.93 -1.18 20.62
C ARG A 169 -5.53 0.23 20.24
N GLU A 170 -4.27 0.44 19.89
CA GLU A 170 -3.76 1.75 19.44
C GLU A 170 -4.37 2.23 18.12
N PHE A 171 -4.90 1.32 17.29
CA PHE A 171 -5.59 1.62 16.04
C PHE A 171 -7.11 1.72 16.19
N LEU A 172 -7.62 1.64 17.40
CA LEU A 172 -9.07 1.73 17.69
C LEU A 172 -9.45 3.07 18.32
N PRO A 173 -10.59 3.66 17.94
CA PRO A 173 -11.45 3.22 16.84
C PRO A 173 -10.80 3.45 15.47
N ILE A 174 -11.06 2.57 14.50
CA ILE A 174 -10.65 2.77 13.11
C ILE A 174 -11.32 4.06 12.60
N PRO A 175 -10.55 5.04 12.08
CA PRO A 175 -11.06 6.39 11.85
C PRO A 175 -12.06 6.47 10.69
N PHE A 176 -11.96 5.57 9.71
CA PHE A 176 -12.89 5.44 8.57
C PHE A 176 -12.69 4.10 7.86
N SER A 177 -13.70 3.68 7.10
CA SER A 177 -13.63 2.48 6.27
C SER A 177 -12.91 2.77 4.95
N ASN A 178 -11.89 1.96 4.62
CA ASN A 178 -11.10 2.11 3.41
C ASN A 178 -11.96 2.06 2.12
N ASP A 179 -12.87 1.09 2.03
CA ASP A 179 -13.71 0.94 0.84
C ASP A 179 -14.83 1.98 0.79
N GLN A 180 -15.30 2.48 1.94
CA GLN A 180 -16.27 3.57 1.97
C GLN A 180 -15.64 4.87 1.48
N ALA A 181 -14.44 5.24 1.96
CA ALA A 181 -13.73 6.43 1.50
C ALA A 181 -13.52 6.43 -0.02
N LEU A 182 -13.11 5.28 -0.57
CA LEU A 182 -12.96 5.12 -2.02
C LEU A 182 -14.29 5.25 -2.76
N ALA A 183 -15.39 4.68 -2.24
CA ALA A 183 -16.71 4.77 -2.84
C ALA A 183 -17.25 6.22 -2.83
N ASP A 184 -17.08 6.92 -1.71
CA ASP A 184 -17.51 8.32 -1.54
C ASP A 184 -16.76 9.25 -2.51
N ALA A 185 -15.49 8.96 -2.79
CA ALA A 185 -14.68 9.64 -3.80
C ALA A 185 -15.00 9.21 -5.26
N GLY A 186 -16.02 8.36 -5.46
CA GLY A 186 -16.51 7.95 -6.77
C GLY A 186 -15.72 6.80 -7.44
N ALA A 187 -14.88 6.08 -6.70
CA ALA A 187 -14.22 4.89 -7.22
C ALA A 187 -15.21 3.74 -7.46
N LYS A 188 -14.97 2.95 -8.49
CA LYS A 188 -15.78 1.77 -8.82
C LYS A 188 -15.29 0.55 -8.06
N LEU A 189 -15.97 0.21 -6.98
CA LEU A 189 -15.73 -0.97 -6.16
C LEU A 189 -16.78 -2.04 -6.52
N SER A 190 -16.41 -3.00 -7.35
CA SER A 190 -17.33 -4.08 -7.69
C SER A 190 -17.43 -5.11 -6.56
N TRP A 191 -18.66 -5.53 -6.21
CA TRP A 191 -18.88 -6.63 -5.27
C TRP A 191 -18.23 -7.94 -5.77
N ARG A 192 -18.20 -8.17 -7.09
CA ARG A 192 -17.50 -9.30 -7.71
C ARG A 192 -15.99 -9.23 -7.44
N ASN A 193 -15.42 -8.03 -7.42
CA ASN A 193 -14.01 -7.83 -7.07
C ASN A 193 -13.75 -8.12 -5.59
N LYS A 194 -14.67 -7.74 -4.69
CA LYS A 194 -14.59 -8.09 -3.26
C LYS A 194 -14.63 -9.61 -3.06
N LEU A 195 -15.52 -10.30 -3.78
CA LEU A 195 -15.61 -11.76 -3.75
C LEU A 195 -14.36 -12.42 -4.37
N LEU A 196 -13.91 -11.97 -5.54
CA LEU A 196 -12.70 -12.47 -6.18
C LEU A 196 -11.45 -12.24 -5.32
N ALA A 197 -11.36 -11.09 -4.66
CA ALA A 197 -10.27 -10.78 -3.74
C ALA A 197 -10.33 -11.66 -2.48
N ALA A 198 -11.53 -11.97 -1.97
CA ALA A 198 -11.70 -12.90 -0.84
C ALA A 198 -11.32 -14.34 -1.22
N LEU A 199 -11.61 -14.77 -2.44
CA LEU A 199 -11.25 -16.10 -2.97
C LEU A 199 -9.79 -16.16 -3.45
N ASN A 200 -9.23 -15.03 -3.89
CA ASN A 200 -7.85 -14.91 -4.33
C ASN A 200 -7.16 -13.75 -3.61
N PRO A 201 -6.50 -13.99 -2.48
CA PRO A 201 -5.83 -12.94 -1.72
C PRO A 201 -4.64 -12.27 -2.45
N ARG A 202 -4.22 -12.81 -3.61
CA ARG A 202 -3.24 -12.20 -4.52
C ARG A 202 -3.88 -11.31 -5.58
N TYR A 203 -5.20 -11.10 -5.52
CA TYR A 203 -5.91 -10.32 -6.52
C TYR A 203 -5.39 -8.89 -6.59
N THR A 204 -5.05 -8.46 -7.80
CA THR A 204 -4.66 -7.10 -8.16
C THR A 204 -5.66 -6.50 -9.14
N ARG A 205 -5.82 -5.18 -9.08
CA ARG A 205 -6.62 -4.43 -10.03
C ARG A 205 -5.74 -3.38 -10.71
N VAL A 206 -5.78 -3.41 -12.04
CA VAL A 206 -5.14 -2.38 -12.87
C VAL A 206 -6.24 -1.56 -13.52
N ASP A 207 -6.20 -0.25 -13.33
CA ASP A 207 -6.96 0.76 -14.04
C ASP A 207 -6.12 2.03 -14.10
N TRP A 208 -5.31 2.13 -15.12
CA TRP A 208 -4.22 3.09 -15.25
C TRP A 208 -4.62 4.53 -14.92
N PRO A 209 -3.79 5.29 -14.16
CA PRO A 209 -2.46 4.95 -13.65
C PRO A 209 -2.44 4.13 -12.37
N PHE A 210 -3.57 3.59 -11.89
CA PHE A 210 -3.68 2.90 -10.62
C PHE A 210 -3.44 1.40 -10.76
N VAL A 211 -2.61 0.87 -9.84
CA VAL A 211 -2.39 -0.57 -9.64
C VAL A 211 -2.61 -0.88 -8.16
N THR A 212 -3.72 -1.53 -7.83
CA THR A 212 -4.12 -1.73 -6.43
C THR A 212 -4.29 -3.20 -6.05
N GLY A 213 -4.10 -3.52 -4.79
CA GLY A 213 -4.25 -4.86 -4.23
C GLY A 213 -5.02 -4.87 -2.91
N MET A 214 -5.67 -5.99 -2.60
CA MET A 214 -6.51 -6.08 -1.41
C MET A 214 -5.70 -6.08 -0.10
N GLY A 215 -4.52 -6.68 -0.10
CA GLY A 215 -3.74 -6.83 1.13
C GLY A 215 -2.38 -7.52 0.90
N PRO A 216 -1.80 -8.11 1.95
CA PRO A 216 -0.39 -8.52 1.95
C PRO A 216 0.03 -9.44 0.81
N LYS A 217 -0.79 -10.41 0.46
CA LYS A 217 -0.47 -11.36 -0.61
C LYS A 217 -0.56 -10.76 -2.03
N ALA A 218 -1.19 -9.60 -2.18
CA ALA A 218 -1.26 -8.87 -3.44
C ALA A 218 -0.03 -7.98 -3.70
N ALA A 219 0.75 -7.65 -2.68
CA ALA A 219 1.87 -6.71 -2.76
C ALA A 219 2.86 -7.04 -3.89
N ARG A 220 3.31 -8.30 -3.96
CA ARG A 220 4.19 -8.77 -5.04
C ARG A 220 3.54 -8.68 -6.41
N GLY A 221 2.24 -8.98 -6.51
CA GLY A 221 1.48 -8.87 -7.75
C GLY A 221 1.41 -7.43 -8.24
N VAL A 222 1.13 -6.49 -7.36
CA VAL A 222 1.10 -5.04 -7.66
C VAL A 222 2.46 -4.56 -8.16
N ALA A 223 3.55 -4.92 -7.48
CA ALA A 223 4.90 -4.55 -7.92
C ALA A 223 5.23 -5.11 -9.31
N ARG A 224 4.88 -6.37 -9.59
CA ARG A 224 5.09 -7.00 -10.91
C ARG A 224 4.32 -6.30 -12.03
N GLU A 225 3.09 -5.88 -11.78
CA GLU A 225 2.29 -5.14 -12.79
C GLU A 225 2.94 -3.78 -13.11
N ILE A 226 3.50 -3.09 -12.12
CA ILE A 226 4.24 -1.84 -12.33
C ILE A 226 5.50 -2.11 -13.18
N ILE A 227 6.31 -3.10 -12.80
CA ILE A 227 7.53 -3.45 -13.53
C ILE A 227 7.23 -3.80 -14.99
N ARG A 228 6.15 -4.57 -15.24
CA ARG A 228 5.73 -4.93 -16.60
C ARG A 228 5.29 -3.72 -17.41
N SER A 229 4.55 -2.79 -16.81
CA SER A 229 4.02 -1.62 -17.52
C SER A 229 5.14 -0.71 -18.02
N GLN A 230 6.22 -0.56 -17.27
CA GLN A 230 7.35 0.28 -17.66
C GLN A 230 8.23 -0.35 -18.76
N ARG A 231 8.35 -1.68 -18.79
CA ARG A 231 9.07 -2.38 -19.87
C ARG A 231 8.41 -2.19 -21.26
N HIS A 232 7.11 -1.94 -21.29
CA HIS A 232 6.42 -1.68 -22.56
C HIS A 232 6.48 -0.23 -23.01
N THR A 233 6.85 0.69 -22.12
CA THR A 233 6.96 2.12 -22.41
C THR A 233 8.37 2.49 -22.89
N TYR A 234 9.38 1.67 -22.58
CA TYR A 234 10.77 1.83 -23.03
C TYR A 234 11.24 0.50 -23.65
N PRO A 235 11.01 0.27 -24.96
CA PRO A 235 11.70 -0.81 -25.68
C PRO A 235 13.20 -0.52 -25.66
N GLU A 236 14.00 -1.54 -25.28
CA GLU A 236 15.47 -1.51 -25.35
C GLU A 236 15.97 -1.23 -26.77
#